data_ef7978f9c04ae76a57a51ef2604ade8d
#
_entry.id   ef7978f9c04ae76a57a51ef2604ade8d
#
_cell.length_a   1.000
_cell.length_b   1.000
_cell.length_c   1.000
_cell.angle_alpha   90.00
_cell.angle_beta   90.00
_cell.angle_gamma   90.00
#
_symmetry.space_group_name_H-M   'P 1'
#
loop_
_entity.id
_entity.type
_entity.pdbx_description
1 polymer ?
#
loop_
_entity_poly.entity_id
_entity_poly.type
_entity_poly.pdbx_seq_one_letter_code
_entity_poly.pdbx_strand_id
1 'polypeptide(L)'
;MPWGRACRRSAAEATSGKAEPLDNVEIARALAEVADVLEIQGGDLYRIRAYRNAVRTIEIQTRPLARMVAEGAPLTVLPAIGKEMAGHIRELVTTGTLAFRDSLLAEVPRTLVEVMRLPGVGPKKARKLWDELHVGSIDELEAAARDGRVAALAGFGEKTQAKILSGIEEDRQRTGRFLLAEAERFVEPLVGYLSECPQLERLEVAGSYRRRCETVGDIDLLATARDAAPVMARLLAYPQIDQVLMAGDTRSTITLGNGLQVDLRVVPPDCYGAALLYFTGSKEHNVKLRRRAVERGLRISEYGAFRLADGAGGGGEDGGVWIAGREEADVYATVGLAWIPPELREDHGEIEAAAAGSLPRLIEVGDMRGDLQMHSTWSDGRNTLEEMVAGCAAHGYEYMAITDHSKALAMVNGLDARRLKLQWLEIDAIRARHPEIHLLRAMEIDILADGTLDLEDEMLAGLDLVMVSIHSRFELPAEQQTARVLRALEHPQVNILAHPTGRKINRRKPIALDVEAVLARAAELGVAVEINASPARLDLKDTHAMLARELGCRIVISTDAHRIAELGTMRYGVDQARRAGLEPRHVLNTLSYPEFLHAIARPTAAARRR
;
A
#
# COMPACT_ATOMS: atom_id res chain seq x y z
N MET A 1 6.75 -25.81 11.68
CA MET A 1 6.16 -24.46 11.87
C MET A 1 7.20 -23.52 12.49
N PRO A 2 8.08 -22.85 11.72
CA PRO A 2 9.09 -21.93 12.26
C PRO A 2 8.72 -20.44 12.20
N TRP A 3 7.61 -20.04 11.59
CA TRP A 3 7.26 -18.62 11.40
C TRP A 3 6.76 -17.91 12.68
N GLY A 4 6.36 -18.62 13.71
CA GLY A 4 5.75 -18.05 14.91
C GLY A 4 6.70 -17.75 16.08
N ARG A 5 8.02 -17.93 15.95
CA ARG A 5 8.96 -17.70 17.07
C ARG A 5 9.85 -16.45 16.95
N ALA A 6 9.90 -15.79 15.81
CA ALA A 6 10.73 -14.60 15.66
C ALA A 6 10.09 -13.31 16.23
N CYS A 7 8.76 -13.26 16.36
CA CYS A 7 8.06 -12.09 16.90
C CYS A 7 7.76 -12.14 18.41
N ARG A 8 8.13 -13.24 19.13
CA ARG A 8 8.04 -13.28 20.60
C ARG A 8 9.39 -12.98 21.26
N ARG A 9 10.04 -11.91 20.89
CA ARG A 9 10.98 -11.28 21.79
C ARG A 9 10.28 -10.15 22.54
N SER A 10 9.86 -10.58 23.70
CA SER A 10 9.85 -9.87 24.97
C SER A 10 9.04 -8.58 25.08
N ALA A 11 7.84 -8.75 25.59
CA ALA A 11 7.24 -7.75 26.49
C ALA A 11 7.93 -7.70 27.86
N ALA A 12 9.14 -8.26 28.00
CA ALA A 12 9.84 -8.39 29.30
C ALA A 12 11.25 -7.78 29.34
N GLU A 13 11.68 -7.06 28.25
CA GLU A 13 12.94 -6.29 28.28
C GLU A 13 12.72 -4.85 27.80
N ALA A 14 11.67 -4.22 28.29
CA ALA A 14 11.47 -2.76 28.19
C ALA A 14 12.28 -2.05 29.29
N THR A 15 13.62 -2.15 29.23
CA THR A 15 14.53 -1.26 30.00
C THR A 15 15.83 -1.13 29.24
N SER A 16 15.85 -0.19 28.38
CA SER A 16 16.84 0.75 27.85
C SER A 16 16.56 0.99 26.36
N GLY A 17 15.70 1.98 26.10
CA GLY A 17 15.38 2.46 24.75
C GLY A 17 16.60 3.15 24.13
N LYS A 18 17.41 2.41 23.39
CA LYS A 18 18.18 3.00 22.30
C LYS A 18 17.27 2.92 21.08
N ALA A 19 16.71 4.06 20.68
CA ALA A 19 16.07 4.21 19.38
C ALA A 19 17.02 3.68 18.29
N GLU A 20 16.50 2.96 17.30
CA GLU A 20 17.30 2.55 16.14
C GLU A 20 17.92 3.82 15.53
N PRO A 21 19.22 3.79 15.18
CA PRO A 21 19.88 4.96 14.65
C PRO A 21 19.28 5.35 13.32
N LEU A 22 18.83 6.61 13.19
CA LEU A 22 18.26 7.17 11.96
C LEU A 22 19.18 6.93 10.76
N ASP A 23 18.60 6.61 9.62
CA ASP A 23 19.32 6.49 8.35
C ASP A 23 19.63 7.88 7.75
N ASN A 24 20.48 7.91 6.70
CA ASN A 24 20.86 9.17 6.06
C ASN A 24 19.66 9.91 5.46
N VAL A 25 18.63 9.21 5.01
CA VAL A 25 17.42 9.81 4.42
C VAL A 25 16.58 10.48 5.50
N GLU A 26 16.44 9.85 6.65
CA GLU A 26 15.70 10.39 7.80
C GLU A 26 16.42 11.62 8.37
N ILE A 27 17.75 11.58 8.47
CA ILE A 27 18.57 12.74 8.90
C ILE A 27 18.43 13.89 7.90
N ALA A 28 18.52 13.62 6.59
CA ALA A 28 18.34 14.63 5.54
C ALA A 28 16.95 15.25 5.62
N ARG A 29 15.90 14.43 5.81
CA ARG A 29 14.52 14.90 5.95
C ARG A 29 14.32 15.82 7.15
N ALA A 30 14.88 15.46 8.31
CA ALA A 30 14.79 16.29 9.51
C ALA A 30 15.45 17.67 9.32
N LEU A 31 16.60 17.72 8.66
CA LEU A 31 17.31 18.97 8.35
C LEU A 31 16.62 19.79 7.24
N ALA A 32 15.99 19.13 6.27
CA ALA A 32 15.18 19.79 5.23
C ALA A 32 13.97 20.48 5.86
N GLU A 33 13.30 19.83 6.82
CA GLU A 33 12.18 20.41 7.57
C GLU A 33 12.58 21.66 8.36
N VAL A 34 13.78 21.66 8.97
CA VAL A 34 14.34 22.87 9.60
C VAL A 34 14.50 24.01 8.58
N ALA A 35 15.05 23.73 7.39
CA ALA A 35 15.21 24.74 6.35
C ALA A 35 13.86 25.31 5.90
N ASP A 36 12.84 24.44 5.72
CA ASP A 36 11.49 24.83 5.30
C ASP A 36 10.84 25.77 6.31
N VAL A 37 10.91 25.44 7.61
CA VAL A 37 10.30 26.26 8.67
C VAL A 37 11.04 27.61 8.83
N LEU A 38 12.38 27.60 8.78
CA LEU A 38 13.17 28.85 8.79
C LEU A 38 12.80 29.76 7.60
N GLU A 39 12.54 29.18 6.44
CA GLU A 39 12.15 29.93 5.25
C GLU A 39 10.76 30.57 5.40
N ILE A 40 9.79 29.85 6.00
CA ILE A 40 8.46 30.37 6.36
C ILE A 40 8.58 31.51 7.38
N GLN A 41 9.44 31.37 8.38
CA GLN A 41 9.66 32.40 9.39
C GLN A 41 10.42 33.64 8.87
N GLY A 42 10.96 33.58 7.64
CA GLY A 42 11.78 34.65 7.08
C GLY A 42 13.17 34.73 7.72
N GLY A 43 13.68 33.59 8.17
CA GLY A 43 14.99 33.48 8.80
C GLY A 43 16.18 33.84 7.91
N ASP A 44 17.37 33.81 8.46
CA ASP A 44 18.59 34.17 7.73
C ASP A 44 18.85 33.26 6.52
N LEU A 45 18.96 33.86 5.35
CA LEU A 45 19.19 33.18 4.08
C LEU A 45 20.50 32.35 4.06
N TYR A 46 21.55 32.78 4.78
CA TYR A 46 22.79 32.01 4.84
C TYR A 46 22.58 30.73 5.65
N ARG A 47 21.82 30.81 6.73
CA ARG A 47 21.46 29.64 7.55
C ARG A 47 20.60 28.66 6.80
N ILE A 48 19.55 29.13 6.11
CA ILE A 48 18.69 28.30 5.25
C ILE A 48 19.52 27.59 4.18
N ARG A 49 20.42 28.31 3.50
CA ARG A 49 21.32 27.70 2.50
C ARG A 49 22.27 26.66 3.10
N ALA A 50 22.76 26.88 4.31
CA ALA A 50 23.61 25.90 5.00
C ALA A 50 22.87 24.57 5.23
N TYR A 51 21.61 24.62 5.71
CA TYR A 51 20.79 23.43 5.87
C TYR A 51 20.50 22.75 4.52
N ARG A 52 20.11 23.51 3.47
CA ARG A 52 19.86 22.95 2.13
C ARG A 52 21.10 22.27 1.53
N ASN A 53 22.28 22.86 1.71
CA ASN A 53 23.54 22.27 1.22
C ASN A 53 23.92 21.02 2.03
N ALA A 54 23.72 21.03 3.35
CA ALA A 54 23.93 19.85 4.18
C ALA A 54 23.02 18.69 3.79
N VAL A 55 21.74 18.95 3.53
CA VAL A 55 20.77 17.96 3.02
C VAL A 55 21.32 17.30 1.75
N ARG A 56 21.72 18.08 0.74
CA ARG A 56 22.30 17.54 -0.52
C ARG A 56 23.52 16.67 -0.27
N THR A 57 24.41 17.10 0.63
CA THR A 57 25.60 16.32 0.98
C THR A 57 25.23 14.98 1.62
N ILE A 58 24.22 14.97 2.49
CA ILE A 58 23.76 13.74 3.18
C ILE A 58 23.07 12.79 2.22
N GLU A 59 22.25 13.31 1.30
CA GLU A 59 21.52 12.50 0.29
C GLU A 59 22.45 11.73 -0.65
N ILE A 60 23.62 12.29 -0.98
CA ILE A 60 24.62 11.63 -1.83
C ILE A 60 25.64 10.80 -1.04
N GLN A 61 25.59 10.85 0.30
CA GLN A 61 26.55 10.16 1.15
C GLN A 61 26.28 8.67 1.20
N THR A 62 27.21 7.87 0.71
CA THR A 62 27.12 6.41 0.67
C THR A 62 27.36 5.75 2.04
N ARG A 63 28.14 6.40 2.91
CA ARG A 63 28.45 5.90 4.25
C ARG A 63 27.37 6.35 5.24
N PRO A 64 26.77 5.43 6.05
CA PRO A 64 25.81 5.82 7.07
C PRO A 64 26.42 6.81 8.08
N LEU A 65 25.76 7.96 8.26
CA LEU A 65 26.19 8.97 9.23
C LEU A 65 26.15 8.44 10.67
N ALA A 66 25.17 7.59 10.98
CA ALA A 66 25.09 6.90 12.26
C ALA A 66 26.37 6.10 12.57
N ARG A 67 26.95 5.43 11.58
CA ARG A 67 28.22 4.71 11.72
C ARG A 67 29.39 5.66 11.91
N MET A 68 29.43 6.78 11.15
CA MET A 68 30.46 7.79 11.32
C MET A 68 30.46 8.40 12.73
N VAL A 69 29.25 8.65 13.27
CA VAL A 69 29.09 9.14 14.65
C VAL A 69 29.56 8.11 15.68
N ALA A 70 29.19 6.85 15.52
CA ALA A 70 29.59 5.75 16.42
C ALA A 70 31.11 5.53 16.44
N GLU A 71 31.77 5.71 15.29
CA GLU A 71 33.23 5.59 15.15
C GLU A 71 33.98 6.86 15.59
N GLY A 72 33.28 7.92 16.00
CA GLY A 72 33.90 9.21 16.39
C GLY A 72 34.50 9.99 15.23
N ALA A 73 34.15 9.65 13.97
CA ALA A 73 34.69 10.32 12.81
C ALA A 73 34.24 11.79 12.75
N PRO A 74 35.12 12.73 12.33
CA PRO A 74 34.77 14.14 12.25
C PRO A 74 33.82 14.39 11.07
N LEU A 75 32.54 14.64 11.35
CA LEU A 75 31.52 14.92 10.32
C LEU A 75 31.84 16.20 9.50
N THR A 76 32.65 17.09 10.03
CA THR A 76 33.09 18.33 9.39
C THR A 76 34.04 18.11 8.18
N VAL A 77 34.45 16.88 7.92
CA VAL A 77 35.18 16.54 6.68
C VAL A 77 34.26 16.47 5.50
N LEU A 78 32.93 16.33 5.72
CA LEU A 78 31.95 16.31 4.66
C LEU A 78 31.69 17.73 4.15
N PRO A 79 31.54 17.91 2.82
CA PRO A 79 31.24 19.22 2.24
C PRO A 79 29.98 19.81 2.87
N ALA A 80 29.99 21.12 3.10
CA ALA A 80 28.89 21.89 3.70
C ALA A 80 28.43 21.46 5.12
N ILE A 81 29.14 20.55 5.79
CA ILE A 81 28.88 20.16 7.18
C ILE A 81 29.81 20.94 8.12
N GLY A 82 29.34 22.08 8.58
CA GLY A 82 30.03 22.87 9.62
C GLY A 82 29.82 22.31 11.04
N LYS A 83 30.40 22.96 12.04
CA LYS A 83 30.32 22.52 13.45
C LYS A 83 28.87 22.41 13.96
N GLU A 84 28.02 23.41 13.67
CA GLU A 84 26.60 23.42 14.06
C GLU A 84 25.87 22.22 13.44
N MET A 85 26.00 22.05 12.13
CA MET A 85 25.36 20.96 11.40
C MET A 85 25.83 19.59 11.88
N ALA A 86 27.13 19.43 12.13
CA ALA A 86 27.67 18.21 12.73
C ALA A 86 27.10 17.94 14.14
N GLY A 87 26.80 19.00 14.91
CA GLY A 87 26.08 18.90 16.19
C GLY A 87 24.68 18.35 16.03
N HIS A 88 23.89 18.92 15.11
CA HIS A 88 22.51 18.49 14.82
C HIS A 88 22.45 17.05 14.28
N ILE A 89 23.39 16.66 13.42
CA ILE A 89 23.48 15.28 12.93
C ILE A 89 23.77 14.32 14.08
N ARG A 90 24.71 14.66 15.00
CA ARG A 90 24.97 13.81 16.17
C ARG A 90 23.76 13.70 17.08
N GLU A 91 23.06 14.81 17.33
CA GLU A 91 21.86 14.83 18.15
C GLU A 91 20.79 13.90 17.54
N LEU A 92 20.48 14.03 16.23
CA LEU A 92 19.55 13.16 15.53
C LEU A 92 19.94 11.68 15.62
N VAL A 93 21.21 11.36 15.39
CA VAL A 93 21.71 9.98 15.44
C VAL A 93 21.65 9.39 16.85
N THR A 94 21.89 10.20 17.89
CA THR A 94 21.98 9.69 19.27
C THR A 94 20.65 9.68 20.00
N THR A 95 19.75 10.61 19.69
CA THR A 95 18.48 10.79 20.40
C THR A 95 17.25 10.50 19.56
N GLY A 96 17.38 10.40 18.22
CA GLY A 96 16.26 10.29 17.29
C GLY A 96 15.49 11.59 17.08
N THR A 97 15.85 12.68 17.80
CA THR A 97 15.16 13.98 17.76
C THR A 97 16.14 15.12 17.55
N LEU A 98 15.63 16.29 17.20
CA LEU A 98 16.44 17.52 17.08
C LEU A 98 15.70 18.66 17.81
N ALA A 99 16.19 19.03 18.98
CA ALA A 99 15.57 20.04 19.83
C ALA A 99 15.35 21.38 19.10
N PHE A 100 16.29 21.76 18.24
CA PHE A 100 16.15 22.97 17.41
C PHE A 100 14.96 22.86 16.43
N ARG A 101 14.79 21.73 15.76
CA ARG A 101 13.62 21.49 14.89
C ARG A 101 12.32 21.55 15.68
N ASP A 102 12.29 20.88 16.82
CA ASP A 102 11.10 20.79 17.65
C ASP A 102 10.68 22.17 18.21
N SER A 103 11.66 23.05 18.52
CA SER A 103 11.39 24.44 18.93
C SER A 103 10.78 25.26 17.78
N LEU A 104 11.22 25.06 16.54
CA LEU A 104 10.66 25.75 15.37
C LEU A 104 9.23 25.29 15.06
N LEU A 105 8.97 23.98 15.17
CA LEU A 105 7.64 23.40 14.95
C LEU A 105 6.63 23.73 16.05
N ALA A 106 7.08 24.19 17.22
CA ALA A 106 6.19 24.74 18.24
C ALA A 106 5.62 26.10 17.85
N GLU A 107 6.29 26.86 16.98
CA GLU A 107 5.88 28.18 16.52
C GLU A 107 5.12 28.16 15.20
N VAL A 108 5.33 27.15 14.35
CA VAL A 108 4.74 27.04 12.99
C VAL A 108 4.17 25.64 12.80
N PRO A 109 2.89 25.50 12.45
CA PRO A 109 2.30 24.19 12.18
C PRO A 109 3.07 23.44 11.10
N ARG A 110 3.36 22.17 11.35
CA ARG A 110 4.05 21.30 10.37
C ARG A 110 3.33 21.25 9.02
N THR A 111 2.00 21.26 9.04
CA THR A 111 1.14 21.26 7.87
C THR A 111 1.27 22.53 7.01
N LEU A 112 1.77 23.64 7.56
CA LEU A 112 2.04 24.86 6.79
C LEU A 112 3.20 24.68 5.79
N VAL A 113 4.11 23.74 6.06
CA VAL A 113 5.16 23.35 5.09
C VAL A 113 4.54 22.73 3.83
N GLU A 114 3.47 21.97 3.98
CA GLU A 114 2.73 21.39 2.85
C GLU A 114 2.05 22.49 2.03
N VAL A 115 1.41 23.45 2.71
CA VAL A 115 0.82 24.65 2.07
C VAL A 115 1.86 25.44 1.28
N MET A 116 3.08 25.61 1.83
CA MET A 116 4.17 26.32 1.17
C MET A 116 4.61 25.68 -0.15
N ARG A 117 4.49 24.37 -0.27
CA ARG A 117 4.90 23.60 -1.47
C ARG A 117 3.93 23.70 -2.64
N LEU A 118 2.72 24.20 -2.40
CA LEU A 118 1.72 24.37 -3.46
C LEU A 118 2.15 25.38 -4.52
N PRO A 119 1.85 25.12 -5.81
CA PRO A 119 2.15 26.03 -6.90
C PRO A 119 1.58 27.43 -6.67
N GLY A 120 2.46 28.42 -6.60
CA GLY A 120 2.08 29.83 -6.44
C GLY A 120 1.98 30.32 -5.01
N VAL A 121 2.20 29.45 -3.99
CA VAL A 121 2.20 29.86 -2.59
C VAL A 121 3.61 30.32 -2.15
N GLY A 122 4.58 29.49 -2.03
CA GLY A 122 5.91 29.86 -1.54
C GLY A 122 5.94 30.39 -0.08
N PRO A 123 7.14 30.55 0.53
CA PRO A 123 7.27 30.81 1.97
C PRO A 123 6.59 32.09 2.45
N LYS A 124 6.80 33.20 1.76
CA LYS A 124 6.20 34.51 2.12
C LYS A 124 4.68 34.50 2.07
N LYS A 125 4.10 33.80 1.08
CA LYS A 125 2.66 33.67 0.94
C LYS A 125 2.08 32.70 1.95
N ALA A 126 2.77 31.59 2.23
CA ALA A 126 2.36 30.64 3.28
C ALA A 126 2.32 31.35 4.64
N ARG A 127 3.36 32.12 4.97
CA ARG A 127 3.39 32.92 6.18
C ARG A 127 2.21 33.89 6.25
N LYS A 128 1.92 34.62 5.18
CA LYS A 128 0.81 35.57 5.12
C LYS A 128 -0.55 34.91 5.27
N LEU A 129 -0.76 33.74 4.64
CA LEU A 129 -1.98 32.94 4.79
C LEU A 129 -2.18 32.52 6.25
N TRP A 130 -1.10 32.13 6.92
CA TRP A 130 -1.11 31.80 8.35
C TRP A 130 -1.43 33.00 9.23
N ASP A 131 -0.73 34.13 9.05
CA ASP A 131 -0.86 35.31 9.91
C ASP A 131 -2.23 36.01 9.75
N GLU A 132 -2.78 36.09 8.52
CA GLU A 132 -3.96 36.90 8.22
C GLU A 132 -5.26 36.05 8.11
N LEU A 133 -5.18 34.79 7.71
CA LEU A 133 -6.35 33.91 7.56
C LEU A 133 -6.37 32.71 8.49
N HIS A 134 -5.32 32.52 9.31
CA HIS A 134 -5.11 31.37 10.17
C HIS A 134 -5.15 30.02 9.43
N VAL A 135 -4.67 30.03 8.17
CA VAL A 135 -4.60 28.85 7.32
C VAL A 135 -3.33 28.08 7.63
N GLY A 136 -3.46 26.96 8.33
CA GLY A 136 -2.34 26.09 8.72
C GLY A 136 -2.32 24.74 7.98
N SER A 137 -3.32 24.46 7.12
CA SER A 137 -3.42 23.20 6.37
C SER A 137 -3.92 23.42 4.94
N ILE A 138 -3.76 22.42 4.06
CA ILE A 138 -4.26 22.45 2.68
C ILE A 138 -5.78 22.55 2.65
N ASP A 139 -6.48 21.82 3.55
CA ASP A 139 -7.94 21.83 3.60
C ASP A 139 -8.49 23.20 4.03
N GLU A 140 -7.84 23.86 5.02
CA GLU A 140 -8.18 25.23 5.43
C GLU A 140 -7.89 26.25 4.30
N LEU A 141 -6.80 26.05 3.56
CA LEU A 141 -6.48 26.88 2.40
C LEU A 141 -7.54 26.72 1.30
N GLU A 142 -7.98 25.51 1.01
CA GLU A 142 -9.04 25.27 0.03
C GLU A 142 -10.35 25.94 0.43
N ALA A 143 -10.76 25.77 1.69
CA ALA A 143 -11.95 26.42 2.21
C ALA A 143 -11.85 27.94 2.07
N ALA A 144 -10.73 28.54 2.49
CA ALA A 144 -10.49 29.97 2.39
C ALA A 144 -10.46 30.46 0.92
N ALA A 145 -9.93 29.65 -0.02
CA ALA A 145 -9.89 29.97 -1.43
C ALA A 145 -11.27 29.83 -2.08
N ARG A 146 -12.06 28.82 -1.74
CA ARG A 146 -13.44 28.67 -2.24
C ARG A 146 -14.37 29.77 -1.76
N ASP A 147 -14.15 30.27 -0.54
CA ASP A 147 -14.87 31.41 0.04
C ASP A 147 -14.42 32.79 -0.51
N GLY A 148 -13.42 32.83 -1.40
CA GLY A 148 -12.87 34.07 -1.95
C GLY A 148 -11.96 34.85 -1.00
N ARG A 149 -11.73 34.40 0.23
CA ARG A 149 -10.90 35.06 1.25
C ARG A 149 -9.43 35.18 0.84
N VAL A 150 -8.92 34.22 0.07
CA VAL A 150 -7.54 34.23 -0.45
C VAL A 150 -7.37 35.34 -1.50
N ALA A 151 -8.32 35.50 -2.43
CA ALA A 151 -8.25 36.54 -3.45
C ALA A 151 -8.31 37.97 -2.87
N ALA A 152 -8.97 38.14 -1.72
CA ALA A 152 -9.08 39.40 -1.01
C ALA A 152 -7.79 39.86 -0.32
N LEU A 153 -6.83 38.93 -0.12
CA LEU A 153 -5.55 39.27 0.49
C LEU A 153 -4.67 40.09 -0.44
N ALA A 154 -4.05 41.14 0.08
CA ALA A 154 -3.08 41.92 -0.66
C ALA A 154 -1.94 41.06 -1.23
N GLY A 155 -1.73 41.08 -2.54
CA GLY A 155 -0.70 40.31 -3.23
C GLY A 155 -1.13 38.91 -3.69
N PHE A 156 -2.41 38.52 -3.54
CA PHE A 156 -2.94 37.26 -4.07
C PHE A 156 -3.80 37.46 -5.33
N GLY A 157 -4.98 38.06 -5.21
CA GLY A 157 -5.90 38.25 -6.33
C GLY A 157 -6.51 36.97 -6.91
N GLU A 158 -7.52 37.10 -7.77
CA GLU A 158 -8.27 35.94 -8.32
C GLU A 158 -7.43 34.94 -9.10
N LYS A 159 -6.44 35.43 -9.90
CA LYS A 159 -5.54 34.52 -10.65
C LYS A 159 -4.70 33.63 -9.72
N THR A 160 -4.24 34.20 -8.61
CA THR A 160 -3.46 33.41 -7.62
C THR A 160 -4.33 32.42 -6.90
N GLN A 161 -5.55 32.83 -6.52
CA GLN A 161 -6.52 31.93 -5.90
C GLN A 161 -6.89 30.78 -6.83
N ALA A 162 -7.18 31.05 -8.10
CA ALA A 162 -7.46 30.00 -9.09
C ALA A 162 -6.28 29.03 -9.25
N LYS A 163 -5.04 29.57 -9.30
CA LYS A 163 -3.82 28.76 -9.35
C LYS A 163 -3.62 27.92 -8.08
N ILE A 164 -3.97 28.43 -6.90
CA ILE A 164 -3.92 27.69 -5.64
C ILE A 164 -4.94 26.56 -5.66
N LEU A 165 -6.20 26.82 -6.06
CA LEU A 165 -7.22 25.78 -6.17
C LEU A 165 -6.85 24.68 -7.18
N SER A 166 -6.30 25.06 -8.34
CA SER A 166 -5.75 24.10 -9.30
C SER A 166 -4.59 23.32 -8.69
N GLY A 167 -3.68 24.02 -7.99
CA GLY A 167 -2.54 23.40 -7.32
C GLY A 167 -2.94 22.46 -6.18
N ILE A 168 -4.02 22.74 -5.45
CA ILE A 168 -4.58 21.84 -4.43
C ILE A 168 -5.17 20.60 -5.10
N GLU A 169 -5.91 20.77 -6.17
CA GLU A 169 -6.45 19.67 -6.95
C GLU A 169 -5.32 18.82 -7.54
N GLU A 170 -4.31 19.46 -8.12
CA GLU A 170 -3.09 18.80 -8.61
C GLU A 170 -2.30 18.16 -7.46
N ASP A 171 -2.24 18.75 -6.26
CA ASP A 171 -1.56 18.19 -5.09
C ASP A 171 -2.35 17.02 -4.50
N ARG A 172 -3.67 17.09 -4.49
CA ARG A 172 -4.52 15.93 -4.16
C ARG A 172 -4.36 14.79 -5.18
N GLN A 173 -4.16 15.14 -6.44
CA GLN A 173 -3.73 14.22 -7.49
C GLN A 173 -2.24 13.82 -7.31
N ARG A 174 -1.43 14.70 -6.70
CA ARG A 174 0.02 14.59 -6.46
C ARG A 174 0.43 14.13 -5.05
N THR A 175 -0.44 13.91 -4.09
CA THR A 175 -0.10 13.11 -2.89
C THR A 175 0.27 11.70 -3.32
N GLY A 176 0.43 11.74 -4.56
CA GLY A 176 1.54 11.24 -5.36
C GLY A 176 1.58 9.74 -5.42
N ARG A 177 0.58 9.07 -4.86
CA ARG A 177 0.46 7.64 -5.01
C ARG A 177 -0.89 7.30 -5.64
N PHE A 178 -0.80 6.76 -6.83
CA PHE A 178 -1.95 6.24 -7.57
C PHE A 178 -2.36 4.88 -7.02
N LEU A 179 -3.65 4.59 -6.99
CA LEU A 179 -4.07 3.20 -6.76
C LEU A 179 -3.45 2.31 -7.84
N LEU A 180 -3.05 1.10 -7.47
CA LEU A 180 -2.47 0.15 -8.42
C LEU A 180 -3.36 -0.01 -9.67
N ALA A 181 -4.68 -0.17 -9.47
CA ALA A 181 -5.65 -0.28 -10.56
C ALA A 181 -5.79 0.99 -11.42
N GLU A 182 -5.51 2.17 -10.87
CA GLU A 182 -5.47 3.42 -11.65
C GLU A 182 -4.19 3.48 -12.48
N ALA A 183 -3.05 3.13 -11.90
CA ALA A 183 -1.78 3.09 -12.61
C ALA A 183 -1.79 2.08 -13.75
N GLU A 184 -2.36 0.90 -13.57
CA GLU A 184 -2.46 -0.14 -14.61
C GLU A 184 -3.12 0.36 -15.90
N ARG A 185 -4.14 1.21 -15.80
CA ARG A 185 -4.84 1.79 -16.98
C ARG A 185 -3.93 2.60 -17.89
N PHE A 186 -2.83 3.12 -17.36
CA PHE A 186 -1.85 3.90 -18.10
C PHE A 186 -0.60 3.08 -18.44
N VAL A 187 -0.23 2.18 -17.55
CA VAL A 187 0.96 1.34 -17.69
C VAL A 187 0.76 0.24 -18.73
N GLU A 188 -0.37 -0.47 -18.69
CA GLU A 188 -0.64 -1.57 -19.63
C GLU A 188 -0.62 -1.10 -21.11
N PRO A 189 -1.27 0.01 -21.51
CA PRO A 189 -1.16 0.54 -22.87
C PRO A 189 0.26 0.97 -23.24
N LEU A 190 1.01 1.57 -22.32
CA LEU A 190 2.40 1.98 -22.56
C LEU A 190 3.31 0.77 -22.77
N VAL A 191 3.18 -0.26 -21.93
CA VAL A 191 3.92 -1.52 -22.07
C VAL A 191 3.58 -2.18 -23.40
N GLY A 192 2.29 -2.24 -23.77
CA GLY A 192 1.86 -2.75 -25.07
C GLY A 192 2.49 -1.99 -26.23
N TYR A 193 2.46 -0.66 -26.18
CA TYR A 193 3.07 0.19 -27.20
C TYR A 193 4.58 -0.02 -27.31
N LEU A 194 5.31 -0.10 -26.19
CA LEU A 194 6.75 -0.33 -26.20
C LEU A 194 7.10 -1.73 -26.69
N SER A 195 6.29 -2.74 -26.36
CA SER A 195 6.49 -4.13 -26.76
C SER A 195 6.45 -4.36 -28.28
N GLU A 196 5.88 -3.44 -29.05
CA GLU A 196 5.91 -3.47 -30.51
C GLU A 196 7.26 -3.01 -31.09
N CYS A 197 8.23 -2.54 -30.27
CA CYS A 197 9.57 -2.14 -30.74
C CYS A 197 10.39 -3.39 -31.12
N PRO A 198 10.80 -3.54 -32.41
CA PRO A 198 11.50 -4.76 -32.87
C PRO A 198 12.87 -4.99 -32.22
N GLN A 199 13.48 -3.93 -31.68
CA GLN A 199 14.80 -3.98 -31.02
C GLN A 199 14.70 -4.36 -29.55
N LEU A 200 13.47 -4.32 -28.97
CA LEU A 200 13.21 -4.70 -27.59
C LEU A 200 13.31 -6.23 -27.45
N GLU A 201 14.12 -6.71 -26.52
CA GLU A 201 14.25 -8.13 -26.23
C GLU A 201 13.43 -8.55 -25.01
N ARG A 202 13.45 -7.73 -23.95
CA ARG A 202 12.67 -7.92 -22.71
C ARG A 202 12.19 -6.57 -22.19
N LEU A 203 10.99 -6.56 -21.60
CA LEU A 203 10.42 -5.39 -20.91
C LEU A 203 9.64 -5.88 -19.69
N GLU A 204 9.89 -5.29 -18.54
CA GLU A 204 9.19 -5.60 -17.29
C GLU A 204 8.93 -4.31 -16.52
N VAL A 205 7.80 -4.25 -15.84
CA VAL A 205 7.51 -3.19 -14.88
C VAL A 205 8.06 -3.61 -13.53
N ALA A 206 8.96 -2.85 -12.97
CA ALA A 206 9.59 -3.11 -11.68
C ALA A 206 8.91 -2.31 -10.53
N GLY A 207 9.66 -2.00 -9.49
CA GLY A 207 9.23 -1.13 -8.39
C GLY A 207 8.05 -1.67 -7.57
N SER A 208 7.34 -0.76 -6.92
CA SER A 208 6.15 -1.08 -6.12
C SER A 208 5.00 -1.66 -6.95
N TYR A 209 4.95 -1.36 -8.25
CA TYR A 209 4.00 -1.95 -9.18
C TYR A 209 4.19 -3.47 -9.28
N ARG A 210 5.41 -3.94 -9.50
CA ARG A 210 5.72 -5.37 -9.59
C ARG A 210 5.49 -6.10 -8.27
N ARG A 211 5.76 -5.43 -7.14
CA ARG A 211 5.46 -5.97 -5.82
C ARG A 211 3.97 -5.95 -5.48
N ARG A 212 3.11 -5.50 -6.41
CA ARG A 212 1.65 -5.44 -6.24
C ARG A 212 1.22 -4.62 -5.02
N CYS A 213 1.95 -3.53 -4.72
CA CYS A 213 1.58 -2.61 -3.65
C CYS A 213 0.22 -1.95 -3.95
N GLU A 214 -0.58 -1.71 -2.92
CA GLU A 214 -1.92 -1.09 -3.06
C GLU A 214 -1.89 0.29 -3.74
N THR A 215 -0.74 0.97 -3.65
CA THR A 215 -0.49 2.24 -4.34
C THR A 215 0.93 2.27 -4.90
N VAL A 216 1.12 3.01 -6.00
CA VAL A 216 2.41 3.24 -6.65
C VAL A 216 2.69 4.74 -6.75
N GLY A 217 3.94 5.17 -6.56
CA GLY A 217 4.35 6.59 -6.68
C GLY A 217 4.82 6.92 -8.09
N ASP A 218 5.56 6.01 -8.67
CA ASP A 218 6.18 6.07 -9.99
C ASP A 218 6.20 4.68 -10.62
N ILE A 219 6.55 4.60 -11.87
CA ILE A 219 6.67 3.36 -12.62
C ILE A 219 8.09 3.20 -13.12
N ASP A 220 8.75 2.16 -12.65
CA ASP A 220 10.05 1.74 -13.15
C ASP A 220 9.86 0.72 -14.28
N LEU A 221 10.20 1.07 -15.52
CA LEU A 221 10.27 0.16 -16.65
C LEU A 221 11.72 -0.28 -16.85
N LEU A 222 11.97 -1.57 -16.84
CA LEU A 222 13.27 -2.16 -17.14
C LEU A 222 13.20 -2.91 -18.45
N ALA A 223 14.10 -2.58 -19.37
CA ALA A 223 14.18 -3.20 -20.68
C ALA A 223 15.58 -3.71 -20.98
N THR A 224 15.68 -4.66 -21.92
CA THR A 224 16.93 -5.01 -22.57
C THR A 224 16.77 -4.94 -24.09
N ALA A 225 17.79 -4.43 -24.75
CA ALA A 225 17.86 -4.29 -26.19
C ALA A 225 19.34 -4.29 -26.60
N ARG A 226 19.63 -4.74 -27.82
CA ARG A 226 20.99 -4.64 -28.42
C ARG A 226 21.39 -3.19 -28.65
N ASP A 227 20.43 -2.36 -29.03
CA ASP A 227 20.56 -0.92 -29.22
C ASP A 227 19.43 -0.24 -28.46
N ALA A 228 19.77 0.61 -27.51
CA ALA A 228 18.82 1.33 -26.69
C ALA A 228 18.13 2.49 -27.43
N ALA A 229 18.79 3.08 -28.41
CA ALA A 229 18.32 4.31 -29.08
C ALA A 229 16.92 4.16 -29.69
N PRO A 230 16.56 3.08 -30.43
CA PRO A 230 15.21 2.91 -30.94
C PRO A 230 14.16 2.77 -29.84
N VAL A 231 14.49 2.12 -28.73
CA VAL A 231 13.57 1.94 -27.59
C VAL A 231 13.31 3.28 -26.91
N MET A 232 14.37 4.07 -26.69
CA MET A 232 14.25 5.43 -26.14
C MET A 232 13.46 6.36 -27.06
N ALA A 233 13.75 6.33 -28.38
CA ALA A 233 12.99 7.10 -29.35
C ALA A 233 11.50 6.72 -29.37
N ARG A 234 11.20 5.42 -29.25
CA ARG A 234 9.82 4.94 -29.18
C ARG A 234 9.13 5.44 -27.92
N LEU A 235 9.76 5.37 -26.74
CA LEU A 235 9.19 5.94 -25.52
C LEU A 235 8.86 7.43 -25.72
N LEU A 236 9.82 8.23 -26.19
CA LEU A 236 9.66 9.66 -26.36
C LEU A 236 8.61 10.06 -27.41
N ALA A 237 8.22 9.12 -28.28
CA ALA A 237 7.14 9.28 -29.25
C ALA A 237 5.77 8.80 -28.75
N TYR A 238 5.64 8.37 -27.48
CA TYR A 238 4.38 7.86 -26.94
C TYR A 238 3.32 8.99 -26.86
N PRO A 239 2.13 8.82 -27.44
CA PRO A 239 1.17 9.93 -27.61
C PRO A 239 0.58 10.49 -26.30
N GLN A 240 0.67 9.74 -25.18
CA GLN A 240 0.09 10.16 -23.91
C GLN A 240 1.12 10.79 -22.95
N ILE A 241 2.29 11.19 -23.45
CA ILE A 241 3.27 11.95 -22.67
C ILE A 241 2.75 13.36 -22.44
N ASP A 242 2.77 13.79 -21.17
CA ASP A 242 2.55 15.18 -20.78
C ASP A 242 3.88 15.96 -20.84
N GLN A 243 4.93 15.45 -20.16
CA GLN A 243 6.24 16.07 -20.14
C GLN A 243 7.36 15.04 -20.25
N VAL A 244 8.45 15.44 -20.89
CA VAL A 244 9.74 14.73 -20.86
C VAL A 244 10.60 15.40 -19.80
N LEU A 245 10.82 14.72 -18.66
CA LEU A 245 11.63 15.25 -17.57
C LEU A 245 13.12 15.03 -17.80
N MET A 246 13.46 13.90 -18.42
CA MET A 246 14.84 13.53 -18.77
C MET A 246 14.83 12.65 -20.03
N ALA A 247 15.71 12.91 -20.96
CA ALA A 247 15.98 12.08 -22.14
C ALA A 247 17.48 11.78 -22.21
N GLY A 248 17.84 10.52 -22.07
CA GLY A 248 19.22 10.03 -22.16
C GLY A 248 19.30 8.77 -23.03
N ASP A 249 20.51 8.31 -23.33
CA ASP A 249 20.76 7.20 -24.25
C ASP A 249 20.22 5.85 -23.74
N THR A 250 20.26 5.63 -22.41
CA THR A 250 19.83 4.37 -21.77
C THR A 250 18.84 4.57 -20.64
N ARG A 251 18.49 5.83 -20.32
CA ARG A 251 17.50 6.18 -19.32
C ARG A 251 16.72 7.40 -19.76
N SER A 252 15.40 7.33 -19.66
CA SER A 252 14.51 8.47 -19.86
C SER A 252 13.41 8.48 -18.79
N THR A 253 13.01 9.69 -18.39
CA THR A 253 11.94 9.92 -17.42
C THR A 253 10.89 10.81 -18.06
N ILE A 254 9.64 10.38 -18.02
CA ILE A 254 8.49 11.10 -18.56
C ILE A 254 7.39 11.22 -17.50
N THR A 255 6.45 12.13 -17.69
CA THR A 255 5.14 12.11 -17.01
C THR A 255 4.04 11.82 -18.03
N LEU A 256 3.05 11.04 -17.63
CA LEU A 256 1.85 10.76 -18.39
C LEU A 256 0.77 11.83 -18.11
N GLY A 257 -0.25 11.92 -18.94
CA GLY A 257 -1.30 12.93 -18.84
C GLY A 257 -2.09 12.98 -17.52
N ASN A 258 -1.98 11.92 -16.68
CA ASN A 258 -2.53 11.88 -15.33
C ASN A 258 -1.50 12.27 -14.23
N GLY A 259 -0.30 12.71 -14.61
CA GLY A 259 0.79 13.05 -13.69
C GLY A 259 1.63 11.88 -13.19
N LEU A 260 1.36 10.65 -13.63
CA LEU A 260 2.15 9.46 -13.27
C LEU A 260 3.53 9.54 -13.93
N GLN A 261 4.58 9.52 -13.10
CA GLN A 261 5.96 9.48 -13.59
C GLN A 261 6.33 8.07 -14.03
N VAL A 262 7.04 7.98 -15.15
CA VAL A 262 7.57 6.73 -15.69
C VAL A 262 9.05 6.88 -15.98
N ASP A 263 9.84 6.01 -15.42
CA ASP A 263 11.28 5.87 -15.66
C ASP A 263 11.53 4.63 -16.49
N LEU A 264 12.07 4.77 -17.70
CA LEU A 264 12.53 3.65 -18.52
C LEU A 264 14.05 3.55 -18.45
N ARG A 265 14.54 2.34 -18.18
CA ARG A 265 15.97 1.98 -18.26
C ARG A 265 16.18 0.83 -19.21
N VAL A 266 17.14 0.98 -20.11
CA VAL A 266 17.62 -0.11 -20.97
C VAL A 266 18.98 -0.56 -20.44
N VAL A 267 19.08 -1.84 -20.12
CA VAL A 267 20.28 -2.45 -19.54
C VAL A 267 20.80 -3.58 -20.43
N PRO A 268 22.10 -3.90 -20.37
CA PRO A 268 22.65 -5.05 -21.08
C PRO A 268 21.97 -6.36 -20.62
N PRO A 269 21.77 -7.34 -21.54
CA PRO A 269 21.15 -8.62 -21.21
C PRO A 269 21.82 -9.38 -20.05
N ASP A 270 23.14 -9.25 -19.90
CA ASP A 270 23.91 -9.95 -18.87
C ASP A 270 23.60 -9.46 -17.44
N CYS A 271 23.09 -8.24 -17.27
CA CYS A 271 22.73 -7.70 -15.95
C CYS A 271 21.22 -7.53 -15.74
N TYR A 272 20.39 -7.98 -16.67
CA TYR A 272 18.94 -7.78 -16.61
C TYR A 272 18.30 -8.30 -15.32
N GLY A 273 18.61 -9.53 -14.91
CA GLY A 273 18.03 -10.11 -13.69
C GLY A 273 18.49 -9.41 -12.42
N ALA A 274 19.76 -8.97 -12.37
CA ALA A 274 20.27 -8.20 -11.24
C ALA A 274 19.63 -6.80 -11.17
N ALA A 275 19.49 -6.14 -12.31
CA ALA A 275 18.79 -4.86 -12.41
C ALA A 275 17.30 -5.01 -12.03
N LEU A 276 16.63 -6.05 -12.54
CA LEU A 276 15.22 -6.31 -12.22
C LEU A 276 15.02 -6.54 -10.72
N LEU A 277 15.90 -7.31 -10.08
CA LEU A 277 15.90 -7.50 -8.64
C LEU A 277 16.09 -6.17 -7.90
N TYR A 278 17.09 -5.39 -8.31
CA TYR A 278 17.42 -4.11 -7.68
C TYR A 278 16.27 -3.11 -7.78
N PHE A 279 15.71 -2.90 -8.98
CA PHE A 279 14.62 -1.95 -9.21
C PHE A 279 13.26 -2.45 -8.71
N THR A 280 13.06 -3.76 -8.60
CA THR A 280 11.85 -4.30 -7.95
C THR A 280 11.82 -3.94 -6.46
N GLY A 281 12.96 -3.97 -5.76
CA GLY A 281 13.01 -3.70 -4.32
C GLY A 281 12.35 -4.82 -3.49
N SER A 282 11.86 -4.54 -2.26
CA SER A 282 11.88 -3.21 -1.61
C SER A 282 13.31 -2.76 -1.29
N LYS A 283 13.45 -1.53 -0.80
CA LYS A 283 14.74 -1.02 -0.30
C LYS A 283 15.24 -1.93 0.84
N GLU A 284 14.37 -2.26 1.77
CA GLU A 284 14.63 -3.08 2.95
C GLU A 284 15.08 -4.48 2.54
N HIS A 285 14.34 -5.11 1.63
CA HIS A 285 14.71 -6.40 1.02
C HIS A 285 16.12 -6.35 0.39
N ASN A 286 16.38 -5.35 -0.46
CA ASN A 286 17.66 -5.17 -1.12
C ASN A 286 18.81 -4.94 -0.15
N VAL A 287 18.60 -4.18 0.93
CA VAL A 287 19.62 -3.95 1.97
C VAL A 287 19.96 -5.27 2.66
N LYS A 288 18.97 -6.06 3.04
CA LYS A 288 19.15 -7.35 3.72
C LYS A 288 19.84 -8.37 2.80
N LEU A 289 19.44 -8.43 1.53
CA LEU A 289 20.04 -9.30 0.54
C LEU A 289 21.53 -8.95 0.29
N ARG A 290 21.84 -7.65 0.15
CA ARG A 290 23.23 -7.18 -0.01
C ARG A 290 24.09 -7.46 1.22
N ARG A 291 23.53 -7.29 2.42
CA ARG A 291 24.22 -7.66 3.67
C ARG A 291 24.58 -9.15 3.67
N ARG A 292 23.62 -10.02 3.30
CA ARG A 292 23.86 -11.46 3.19
C ARG A 292 24.94 -11.80 2.15
N ALA A 293 25.02 -11.04 1.05
CA ALA A 293 26.08 -11.20 0.05
C ALA A 293 27.46 -10.84 0.62
N VAL A 294 27.57 -9.70 1.33
CA VAL A 294 28.83 -9.29 1.98
C VAL A 294 29.35 -10.33 2.96
N GLU A 295 28.46 -10.94 3.77
CA GLU A 295 28.80 -12.03 4.70
C GLU A 295 29.40 -13.28 4.00
N ARG A 296 29.23 -13.38 2.66
CA ARG A 296 29.73 -14.47 1.80
C ARG A 296 30.87 -14.07 0.88
N GLY A 297 31.47 -12.89 1.10
CA GLY A 297 32.51 -12.36 0.24
C GLY A 297 32.00 -11.95 -1.16
N LEU A 298 30.70 -11.63 -1.27
CA LEU A 298 30.05 -11.22 -2.51
C LEU A 298 29.57 -9.77 -2.43
N ARG A 299 29.40 -9.15 -3.61
CA ARG A 299 28.72 -7.86 -3.79
C ARG A 299 27.59 -8.05 -4.79
N ILE A 300 26.40 -7.53 -4.47
CA ILE A 300 25.24 -7.49 -5.39
C ILE A 300 24.93 -6.02 -5.67
N SER A 301 24.76 -5.70 -6.96
CA SER A 301 24.31 -4.42 -7.48
C SER A 301 23.37 -4.64 -8.68
N GLU A 302 22.86 -3.56 -9.27
CA GLU A 302 22.10 -3.61 -10.51
C GLU A 302 22.86 -4.19 -11.72
N TYR A 303 24.18 -4.28 -11.64
CA TYR A 303 25.05 -4.82 -12.70
C TYR A 303 25.37 -6.32 -12.53
N GLY A 304 25.00 -6.91 -11.40
CA GLY A 304 25.24 -8.34 -11.16
C GLY A 304 25.64 -8.67 -9.73
N ALA A 305 25.91 -9.95 -9.52
CA ALA A 305 26.61 -10.47 -8.36
C ALA A 305 28.08 -10.68 -8.69
N PHE A 306 28.97 -10.23 -7.81
CA PHE A 306 30.42 -10.24 -7.99
C PHE A 306 31.07 -10.93 -6.80
N ARG A 307 32.09 -11.75 -7.06
CA ARG A 307 32.96 -12.30 -6.02
C ARG A 307 34.09 -11.32 -5.73
N LEU A 308 34.24 -10.91 -4.50
CA LEU A 308 35.30 -10.02 -4.08
C LEU A 308 36.62 -10.78 -3.99
N ALA A 309 37.72 -10.14 -4.38
CA ALA A 309 39.06 -10.69 -4.21
C ALA A 309 39.44 -10.70 -2.72
N ASP A 310 40.16 -11.74 -2.26
CA ASP A 310 40.61 -11.84 -0.87
C ASP A 310 41.46 -10.61 -0.51
N GLY A 311 41.05 -9.86 0.51
CA GLY A 311 41.74 -8.67 1.01
C GLY A 311 41.28 -7.32 0.44
N ALA A 312 40.32 -7.28 -0.49
CA ALA A 312 39.73 -6.03 -0.98
C ALA A 312 38.61 -5.57 -0.01
N GLY A 313 39.00 -4.85 1.02
CA GLY A 313 38.08 -4.07 1.84
C GLY A 313 37.38 -3.03 0.97
N GLY A 314 36.06 -3.11 0.90
CA GLY A 314 35.15 -2.41 0.00
C GLY A 314 35.54 -0.98 -0.36
N GLY A 315 35.67 -0.72 -1.65
CA GLY A 315 35.85 0.63 -2.18
C GLY A 315 36.32 0.59 -3.64
N GLY A 316 35.38 0.69 -4.59
CA GLY A 316 35.65 0.91 -6.00
C GLY A 316 34.75 0.08 -6.89
N GLU A 317 34.27 0.67 -8.00
CA GLU A 317 33.44 0.02 -9.02
C GLU A 317 34.15 -1.17 -9.73
N ASP A 318 35.47 -1.33 -9.55
CA ASP A 318 36.35 -2.21 -10.37
C ASP A 318 36.87 -3.45 -9.62
N GLY A 319 36.30 -3.90 -8.50
CA GLY A 319 36.94 -4.87 -7.61
C GLY A 319 36.27 -6.23 -7.43
N GLY A 320 35.79 -6.92 -8.49
CA GLY A 320 35.26 -8.28 -8.33
C GLY A 320 35.03 -9.04 -9.64
N VAL A 321 35.07 -10.39 -9.56
CA VAL A 321 34.72 -11.26 -10.68
C VAL A 321 33.20 -11.39 -10.78
N TRP A 322 32.61 -10.99 -11.88
CA TRP A 322 31.19 -11.18 -12.17
C TRP A 322 30.84 -12.69 -12.18
N ILE A 323 29.76 -13.06 -11.50
CA ILE A 323 29.32 -14.46 -11.35
C ILE A 323 27.87 -14.72 -11.75
N ALA A 324 26.98 -13.74 -11.63
CA ALA A 324 25.57 -13.87 -12.01
C ALA A 324 24.93 -12.50 -12.23
N GLY A 325 23.85 -12.44 -13.04
CA GLY A 325 23.14 -11.18 -13.29
C GLY A 325 22.06 -11.28 -14.36
N ARG A 326 22.04 -12.36 -15.17
CA ARG A 326 21.10 -12.52 -16.29
C ARG A 326 19.66 -12.73 -15.82
N GLU A 327 19.50 -13.56 -14.79
CA GLU A 327 18.20 -13.89 -14.20
C GLU A 327 18.22 -13.60 -12.70
N GLU A 328 17.08 -13.19 -12.13
CA GLU A 328 16.95 -12.95 -10.67
C GLU A 328 17.30 -14.22 -9.88
N ALA A 329 16.82 -15.38 -10.35
CA ALA A 329 17.05 -16.65 -9.68
C ALA A 329 18.55 -16.97 -9.53
N ASP A 330 19.36 -16.64 -10.53
CA ASP A 330 20.82 -16.85 -10.49
C ASP A 330 21.45 -15.96 -9.41
N VAL A 331 20.99 -14.71 -9.31
CA VAL A 331 21.48 -13.77 -8.27
C VAL A 331 21.13 -14.28 -6.87
N TYR A 332 19.89 -14.71 -6.63
CA TYR A 332 19.49 -15.33 -5.36
C TYR A 332 20.30 -16.59 -5.04
N ALA A 333 20.55 -17.44 -6.02
CA ALA A 333 21.32 -18.66 -5.86
C ALA A 333 22.76 -18.39 -5.39
N THR A 334 23.41 -17.27 -5.80
CA THR A 334 24.75 -16.91 -5.34
C THR A 334 24.83 -16.75 -3.82
N VAL A 335 23.74 -16.36 -3.19
CA VAL A 335 23.66 -16.17 -1.73
C VAL A 335 22.91 -17.31 -1.03
N GLY A 336 22.68 -18.42 -1.73
CA GLY A 336 22.05 -19.62 -1.18
C GLY A 336 20.56 -19.44 -0.86
N LEU A 337 19.84 -18.74 -1.73
CA LEU A 337 18.40 -18.51 -1.61
C LEU A 337 17.65 -19.05 -2.82
N ALA A 338 16.45 -19.58 -2.61
CA ALA A 338 15.47 -19.73 -3.66
C ALA A 338 15.00 -18.35 -4.15
N TRP A 339 14.51 -18.28 -5.40
CA TRP A 339 13.88 -17.07 -5.91
C TRP A 339 12.66 -16.68 -5.05
N ILE A 340 12.60 -15.41 -4.70
CA ILE A 340 11.53 -14.86 -3.84
C ILE A 340 10.54 -14.11 -4.73
N PRO A 341 9.23 -14.43 -4.68
CA PRO A 341 8.20 -13.69 -5.37
C PRO A 341 8.23 -12.19 -5.04
N PRO A 342 8.05 -11.29 -6.02
CA PRO A 342 8.08 -9.85 -5.79
C PRO A 342 7.16 -9.38 -4.67
N GLU A 343 5.97 -9.97 -4.56
CA GLU A 343 4.95 -9.62 -3.57
C GLU A 343 5.42 -9.81 -2.13
N LEU A 344 6.38 -10.71 -1.90
CA LEU A 344 6.93 -10.98 -0.56
C LEU A 344 8.14 -10.11 -0.19
N ARG A 345 8.70 -9.33 -1.11
CA ARG A 345 9.96 -8.60 -0.92
C ARG A 345 9.81 -7.32 -0.11
N GLU A 346 9.34 -7.43 1.15
CA GLU A 346 9.11 -6.28 2.05
C GLU A 346 9.84 -6.43 3.40
N ASP A 347 10.82 -7.34 3.49
CA ASP A 347 11.59 -7.67 4.71
C ASP A 347 10.73 -8.18 5.88
N HIS A 348 9.72 -9.00 5.56
CA HIS A 348 8.86 -9.65 6.54
C HIS A 348 9.25 -11.10 6.85
N GLY A 349 10.54 -11.45 6.67
CA GLY A 349 11.07 -12.79 6.93
C GLY A 349 11.18 -13.70 5.69
N GLU A 350 10.93 -13.17 4.50
CA GLU A 350 10.99 -13.91 3.24
C GLU A 350 12.41 -14.41 2.91
N ILE A 351 13.44 -13.67 3.31
CA ILE A 351 14.85 -14.08 3.09
C ILE A 351 15.19 -15.31 3.95
N GLU A 352 14.77 -15.33 5.21
CA GLU A 352 14.93 -16.46 6.11
C GLU A 352 14.14 -17.68 5.62
N ALA A 353 12.92 -17.45 5.14
CA ALA A 353 12.10 -18.50 4.56
C ALA A 353 12.70 -19.09 3.30
N ALA A 354 13.23 -18.26 2.40
CA ALA A 354 13.94 -18.72 1.20
C ALA A 354 15.18 -19.55 1.56
N ALA A 355 15.94 -19.13 2.58
CA ALA A 355 17.10 -19.85 3.06
C ALA A 355 16.75 -21.21 3.69
N ALA A 356 15.58 -21.30 4.33
CA ALA A 356 15.06 -22.53 4.95
C ALA A 356 14.28 -23.43 3.97
N GLY A 357 14.06 -23.00 2.72
CA GLY A 357 13.22 -23.71 1.76
C GLY A 357 11.74 -23.76 2.15
N SER A 358 11.27 -22.75 2.90
CA SER A 358 9.91 -22.69 3.47
C SER A 358 9.09 -21.51 2.94
N LEU A 359 9.41 -21.01 1.75
CA LEU A 359 8.56 -20.02 1.07
C LEU A 359 7.15 -20.60 0.86
N PRO A 360 6.08 -19.80 1.06
CA PRO A 360 4.72 -20.26 0.85
C PRO A 360 4.42 -20.49 -0.64
N ARG A 361 3.55 -21.47 -0.93
CA ARG A 361 2.87 -21.53 -2.23
C ARG A 361 1.78 -20.46 -2.24
N LEU A 362 2.08 -19.31 -2.83
CA LEU A 362 1.14 -18.20 -2.85
C LEU A 362 -0.15 -18.56 -3.59
N ILE A 363 -1.27 -18.04 -3.06
CA ILE A 363 -2.59 -18.15 -3.71
C ILE A 363 -2.57 -17.47 -5.09
N GLU A 364 -3.35 -17.99 -6.01
CA GLU A 364 -3.54 -17.47 -7.37
C GLU A 364 -5.03 -17.19 -7.64
N VAL A 365 -5.32 -16.34 -8.62
CA VAL A 365 -6.72 -16.04 -9.04
C VAL A 365 -7.46 -17.31 -9.45
N GLY A 366 -6.76 -18.24 -10.10
CA GLY A 366 -7.32 -19.54 -10.50
C GLY A 366 -7.65 -20.50 -9.36
N ASP A 367 -7.20 -20.23 -8.13
CA ASP A 367 -7.59 -21.00 -6.94
C ASP A 367 -8.98 -20.58 -6.42
N MET A 368 -9.51 -19.40 -6.85
CA MET A 368 -10.79 -18.87 -6.38
C MET A 368 -11.98 -19.60 -6.99
N ARG A 369 -12.88 -20.09 -6.15
CA ARG A 369 -14.07 -20.85 -6.57
C ARG A 369 -15.39 -20.13 -6.33
N GLY A 370 -15.39 -19.03 -5.60
CA GLY A 370 -16.57 -18.24 -5.35
C GLY A 370 -16.26 -16.81 -4.92
N ASP A 371 -17.27 -15.95 -5.04
CA ASP A 371 -17.23 -14.57 -4.57
C ASP A 371 -18.39 -14.33 -3.60
N LEU A 372 -18.09 -13.73 -2.43
CA LEU A 372 -18.98 -13.75 -1.28
C LEU A 372 -19.53 -12.38 -0.90
N GLN A 373 -19.18 -11.32 -1.63
CA GLN A 373 -19.74 -9.99 -1.44
C GLN A 373 -19.93 -9.30 -2.77
N MET A 374 -21.20 -9.03 -3.09
CA MET A 374 -21.62 -8.25 -4.24
C MET A 374 -23.05 -7.73 -4.09
N HIS A 375 -23.36 -6.68 -4.82
CA HIS A 375 -24.60 -5.93 -4.71
C HIS A 375 -25.40 -5.97 -6.02
N SER A 376 -26.72 -5.94 -5.90
CA SER A 376 -27.65 -5.91 -7.01
C SER A 376 -28.49 -4.64 -7.02
N THR A 377 -29.38 -4.49 -8.00
CA THR A 377 -30.37 -3.40 -8.05
C THR A 377 -31.37 -3.42 -6.89
N TRP A 378 -31.29 -4.41 -5.99
CA TRP A 378 -32.04 -4.39 -4.75
C TRP A 378 -31.55 -3.32 -3.78
N SER A 379 -30.24 -3.04 -3.75
CA SER A 379 -29.67 -1.92 -3.00
C SER A 379 -29.04 -0.89 -3.95
N ASP A 380 -27.74 -0.83 -4.08
CA ASP A 380 -26.97 0.14 -4.87
C ASP A 380 -26.15 -0.46 -6.02
N GLY A 381 -26.29 -1.75 -6.25
CA GLY A 381 -25.75 -2.38 -7.44
C GLY A 381 -26.40 -1.87 -8.72
N ARG A 382 -25.70 -1.97 -9.83
CA ARG A 382 -26.13 -1.48 -11.15
C ARG A 382 -26.69 -2.57 -12.08
N ASN A 383 -26.47 -3.81 -11.73
CA ASN A 383 -26.97 -4.96 -12.46
C ASN A 383 -28.05 -5.68 -11.64
N THR A 384 -28.99 -6.31 -12.32
CA THR A 384 -29.98 -7.18 -11.68
C THR A 384 -29.30 -8.39 -11.04
N LEU A 385 -29.97 -9.01 -10.10
CA LEU A 385 -29.47 -10.20 -9.43
C LEU A 385 -29.12 -11.30 -10.46
N GLU A 386 -30.00 -11.54 -11.45
CA GLU A 386 -29.77 -12.55 -12.49
C GLU A 386 -28.55 -12.23 -13.38
N GLU A 387 -28.33 -10.94 -13.73
CA GLU A 387 -27.14 -10.52 -14.47
C GLU A 387 -25.85 -10.74 -13.66
N MET A 388 -25.87 -10.49 -12.34
CA MET A 388 -24.72 -10.77 -11.47
C MET A 388 -24.43 -12.28 -11.40
N VAL A 389 -25.46 -13.13 -11.30
CA VAL A 389 -25.31 -14.58 -11.34
C VAL A 389 -24.67 -15.05 -12.65
N ALA A 390 -25.18 -14.57 -13.79
CA ALA A 390 -24.61 -14.87 -15.09
C ALA A 390 -23.15 -14.41 -15.22
N GLY A 391 -22.83 -13.22 -14.66
CA GLY A 391 -21.47 -12.70 -14.60
C GLY A 391 -20.54 -13.61 -13.80
N CYS A 392 -20.95 -14.06 -12.62
CA CYS A 392 -20.17 -14.98 -11.78
C CYS A 392 -19.97 -16.35 -12.45
N ALA A 393 -21.01 -16.90 -13.08
CA ALA A 393 -20.91 -18.15 -13.84
C ALA A 393 -19.91 -18.02 -15.01
N ALA A 394 -19.89 -16.87 -15.70
CA ALA A 394 -18.93 -16.57 -16.77
C ALA A 394 -17.48 -16.46 -16.27
N HIS A 395 -17.26 -16.09 -14.99
CA HIS A 395 -15.95 -16.12 -14.34
C HIS A 395 -15.54 -17.52 -13.85
N GLY A 396 -16.41 -18.52 -13.98
CA GLY A 396 -16.14 -19.90 -13.59
C GLY A 396 -16.31 -20.17 -12.10
N TYR A 397 -17.01 -19.30 -11.36
CA TYR A 397 -17.30 -19.52 -9.96
C TYR A 397 -18.33 -20.63 -9.74
N GLU A 398 -18.12 -21.48 -8.74
CA GLU A 398 -19.04 -22.54 -8.32
C GLU A 398 -20.18 -22.00 -7.46
N TYR A 399 -19.89 -20.92 -6.71
CA TYR A 399 -20.86 -20.30 -5.80
C TYR A 399 -20.62 -18.80 -5.68
N MET A 400 -21.67 -18.12 -5.29
CA MET A 400 -21.67 -16.69 -5.03
C MET A 400 -22.65 -16.31 -3.94
N ALA A 401 -22.43 -15.16 -3.30
CA ALA A 401 -23.35 -14.60 -2.33
C ALA A 401 -23.78 -13.19 -2.75
N ILE A 402 -25.11 -12.93 -2.79
CA ILE A 402 -25.65 -11.58 -2.90
C ILE A 402 -25.77 -11.00 -1.50
N THR A 403 -25.11 -9.85 -1.28
CA THR A 403 -24.99 -9.18 0.02
C THR A 403 -25.53 -7.75 -0.03
N ASP A 404 -26.69 -7.55 -0.63
CA ASP A 404 -27.33 -6.23 -0.64
C ASP A 404 -27.44 -5.68 0.79
N HIS A 405 -27.34 -4.35 0.94
CA HIS A 405 -27.27 -3.67 2.23
C HIS A 405 -28.54 -3.75 3.06
N SER A 406 -28.40 -3.76 4.38
CA SER A 406 -29.51 -3.65 5.34
C SER A 406 -30.06 -2.22 5.44
N LYS A 407 -31.24 -2.06 6.05
CA LYS A 407 -32.05 -0.83 6.06
C LYS A 407 -31.35 0.38 6.71
N ALA A 408 -30.39 0.18 7.64
CA ALA A 408 -29.69 1.29 8.27
C ALA A 408 -28.94 2.16 7.27
N LEU A 409 -28.54 1.60 6.14
CA LEU A 409 -27.91 2.32 5.04
C LEU A 409 -28.96 2.85 4.04
N ALA A 410 -29.84 3.72 4.51
CA ALA A 410 -30.97 4.25 3.72
C ALA A 410 -30.54 4.95 2.42
N MET A 411 -29.33 5.52 2.36
CA MET A 411 -28.79 6.22 1.19
C MET A 411 -28.62 5.32 -0.03
N VAL A 412 -28.43 4.02 0.18
CA VAL A 412 -28.24 3.00 -0.85
C VAL A 412 -29.46 2.09 -1.00
N ASN A 413 -30.63 2.54 -0.56
CA ASN A 413 -31.88 1.79 -0.65
C ASN A 413 -31.83 0.42 0.07
N GLY A 414 -31.17 0.35 1.24
CA GLY A 414 -31.00 -0.89 2.01
C GLY A 414 -32.32 -1.60 2.30
N LEU A 415 -32.29 -2.93 2.42
CA LEU A 415 -33.45 -3.80 2.52
C LEU A 415 -33.95 -3.90 3.95
N ASP A 416 -35.26 -3.71 4.12
CA ASP A 416 -35.99 -4.14 5.31
C ASP A 416 -36.41 -5.62 5.21
N ALA A 417 -36.97 -6.17 6.28
CA ALA A 417 -37.42 -7.56 6.34
C ALA A 417 -38.45 -7.92 5.25
N ARG A 418 -39.30 -6.96 4.83
CA ARG A 418 -40.28 -7.20 3.76
C ARG A 418 -39.61 -7.32 2.39
N ARG A 419 -38.72 -6.38 2.08
CA ARG A 419 -37.98 -6.39 0.81
C ARG A 419 -37.05 -7.60 0.73
N LEU A 420 -36.41 -7.97 1.84
CA LEU A 420 -35.55 -9.15 1.92
C LEU A 420 -36.32 -10.43 1.61
N LYS A 421 -37.53 -10.61 2.13
CA LYS A 421 -38.39 -11.75 1.79
C LYS A 421 -38.77 -11.79 0.31
N LEU A 422 -38.97 -10.64 -0.33
CA LEU A 422 -39.24 -10.57 -1.78
C LEU A 422 -37.98 -10.93 -2.59
N GLN A 423 -36.81 -10.50 -2.18
CA GLN A 423 -35.54 -10.87 -2.80
C GLN A 423 -35.30 -12.39 -2.71
N TRP A 424 -35.64 -13.03 -1.58
CA TRP A 424 -35.52 -14.48 -1.45
C TRP A 424 -36.38 -15.25 -2.46
N LEU A 425 -37.57 -14.76 -2.78
CA LEU A 425 -38.39 -15.36 -3.83
C LEU A 425 -37.74 -15.25 -5.21
N GLU A 426 -37.10 -14.12 -5.49
CA GLU A 426 -36.34 -13.96 -6.74
C GLU A 426 -35.10 -14.87 -6.77
N ILE A 427 -34.34 -14.95 -5.66
CA ILE A 427 -33.21 -15.87 -5.51
C ILE A 427 -33.62 -17.31 -5.80
N ASP A 428 -34.74 -17.78 -5.23
CA ASP A 428 -35.20 -19.15 -5.45
C ASP A 428 -35.59 -19.39 -6.90
N ALA A 429 -36.22 -18.41 -7.57
CA ALA A 429 -36.55 -18.49 -8.98
C ALA A 429 -35.28 -18.51 -9.86
N ILE A 430 -34.24 -17.76 -9.51
CA ILE A 430 -32.97 -17.74 -10.23
C ILE A 430 -32.20 -19.05 -10.01
N ARG A 431 -32.14 -19.56 -8.78
CA ARG A 431 -31.54 -20.89 -8.49
C ARG A 431 -32.09 -21.99 -9.39
N ALA A 432 -33.40 -21.96 -9.68
CA ALA A 432 -34.01 -22.94 -10.55
C ALA A 432 -33.59 -22.80 -12.04
N ARG A 433 -33.19 -21.61 -12.48
CA ARG A 433 -32.74 -21.33 -13.85
C ARG A 433 -31.23 -21.48 -14.05
N HIS A 434 -30.45 -21.36 -12.97
CA HIS A 434 -28.97 -21.37 -12.98
C HIS A 434 -28.41 -22.47 -12.07
N PRO A 435 -28.66 -23.77 -12.40
CA PRO A 435 -28.18 -24.90 -11.59
C PRO A 435 -26.64 -25.07 -11.63
N GLU A 436 -25.96 -24.39 -12.55
CA GLU A 436 -24.52 -24.44 -12.73
C GLU A 436 -23.75 -23.66 -11.65
N ILE A 437 -24.43 -22.78 -10.88
CA ILE A 437 -23.81 -21.96 -9.83
C ILE A 437 -24.67 -21.95 -8.56
N HIS A 438 -24.04 -22.09 -7.40
CA HIS A 438 -24.75 -22.04 -6.13
C HIS A 438 -24.88 -20.59 -5.65
N LEU A 439 -26.09 -20.04 -5.76
CA LEU A 439 -26.41 -18.70 -5.27
C LEU A 439 -26.80 -18.76 -3.79
N LEU A 440 -26.07 -18.05 -2.91
CA LEU A 440 -26.34 -17.96 -1.48
C LEU A 440 -27.24 -16.75 -1.19
N ARG A 441 -28.25 -16.94 -0.32
CA ARG A 441 -28.98 -15.84 0.34
C ARG A 441 -28.08 -15.23 1.38
N ALA A 442 -27.60 -14.02 1.15
CA ALA A 442 -26.74 -13.32 2.09
C ALA A 442 -27.21 -11.87 2.26
N MET A 443 -26.60 -11.15 3.18
CA MET A 443 -26.83 -9.73 3.38
C MET A 443 -25.60 -9.11 4.04
N GLU A 444 -25.22 -7.91 3.60
CA GLU A 444 -24.30 -7.06 4.32
C GLU A 444 -25.06 -6.22 5.36
N ILE A 445 -24.92 -6.61 6.61
CA ILE A 445 -25.70 -6.09 7.73
C ILE A 445 -24.86 -5.06 8.49
N ASP A 446 -25.41 -3.86 8.66
CA ASP A 446 -24.76 -2.81 9.43
C ASP A 446 -24.64 -3.19 10.92
N ILE A 447 -23.44 -3.02 11.46
CA ILE A 447 -23.22 -3.02 12.91
C ILE A 447 -23.64 -1.66 13.44
N LEU A 448 -24.68 -1.60 14.26
CA LEU A 448 -25.19 -0.36 14.84
C LEU A 448 -24.23 0.23 15.90
N ALA A 449 -24.45 1.45 16.32
CA ALA A 449 -23.55 2.17 17.21
C ALA A 449 -23.28 1.46 18.56
N ASP A 450 -24.24 0.68 19.03
CA ASP A 450 -24.14 -0.12 20.25
C ASP A 450 -23.63 -1.56 20.04
N GLY A 451 -23.29 -1.91 18.77
CA GLY A 451 -22.81 -3.24 18.41
C GLY A 451 -23.92 -4.28 18.14
N THR A 452 -25.18 -3.89 18.14
CA THR A 452 -26.28 -4.75 17.65
C THR A 452 -26.31 -4.76 16.11
N LEU A 453 -26.99 -5.74 15.55
CA LEU A 453 -27.14 -5.89 14.09
C LEU A 453 -28.41 -5.21 13.58
N ASP A 454 -28.36 -4.63 12.41
CA ASP A 454 -29.50 -3.95 11.77
C ASP A 454 -30.48 -4.94 11.09
N LEU A 455 -30.73 -6.08 11.72
CA LEU A 455 -31.70 -7.07 11.27
C LEU A 455 -32.15 -7.93 12.45
N GLU A 456 -33.43 -8.32 12.46
CA GLU A 456 -34.00 -9.17 13.49
C GLU A 456 -33.49 -10.63 13.37
N ASP A 457 -33.31 -11.33 14.51
CA ASP A 457 -32.78 -12.71 14.60
C ASP A 457 -33.54 -13.71 13.71
N GLU A 458 -34.86 -13.56 13.59
CA GLU A 458 -35.71 -14.39 12.74
C GLU A 458 -35.29 -14.28 11.26
N MET A 459 -34.95 -13.07 10.81
CA MET A 459 -34.49 -12.82 9.44
C MET A 459 -33.07 -13.31 9.23
N LEU A 460 -32.18 -13.13 10.21
CA LEU A 460 -30.83 -13.66 10.19
C LEU A 460 -30.82 -15.18 10.01
N ALA A 461 -31.74 -15.88 10.70
CA ALA A 461 -31.89 -17.34 10.60
C ALA A 461 -32.32 -17.83 9.21
N GLY A 462 -32.87 -16.98 8.37
CA GLY A 462 -33.26 -17.29 6.99
C GLY A 462 -32.15 -17.10 5.95
N LEU A 463 -30.99 -16.57 6.34
CA LEU A 463 -29.83 -16.37 5.48
C LEU A 463 -28.92 -17.59 5.47
N ASP A 464 -28.35 -17.89 4.31
CA ASP A 464 -27.30 -18.91 4.15
C ASP A 464 -25.93 -18.38 4.65
N LEU A 465 -25.74 -17.03 4.56
CA LEU A 465 -24.51 -16.35 4.96
C LEU A 465 -24.82 -14.96 5.55
N VAL A 466 -24.30 -14.69 6.74
CA VAL A 466 -24.44 -13.40 7.43
C VAL A 466 -23.08 -12.68 7.41
N MET A 467 -23.03 -11.57 6.70
CA MET A 467 -21.89 -10.68 6.63
C MET A 467 -22.19 -9.41 7.41
N VAL A 468 -21.24 -8.93 8.22
CA VAL A 468 -21.43 -7.71 9.01
C VAL A 468 -20.35 -6.68 8.71
N SER A 469 -20.71 -5.40 8.72
CA SER A 469 -19.82 -4.30 8.36
C SER A 469 -20.12 -3.01 9.13
N ILE A 470 -19.25 -2.00 9.02
CA ILE A 470 -19.45 -0.67 9.59
C ILE A 470 -19.58 0.37 8.47
N HIS A 471 -20.71 1.09 8.43
CA HIS A 471 -20.93 2.19 7.48
C HIS A 471 -21.29 3.53 8.17
N SER A 472 -21.28 3.57 9.49
CA SER A 472 -21.65 4.76 10.26
C SER A 472 -20.74 4.96 11.46
N ARG A 473 -20.72 6.20 12.00
CA ARG A 473 -19.98 6.53 13.22
C ARG A 473 -18.48 6.21 13.14
N PHE A 474 -17.83 6.59 12.03
CA PHE A 474 -16.41 6.33 11.77
C PHE A 474 -15.48 7.04 12.77
N GLU A 475 -15.92 8.10 13.44
CA GLU A 475 -15.14 8.94 14.35
C GLU A 475 -15.17 8.48 15.82
N LEU A 476 -15.85 7.34 16.12
CA LEU A 476 -15.86 6.84 17.49
C LEU A 476 -14.44 6.51 17.98
N PRO A 477 -14.14 6.72 19.28
CA PRO A 477 -12.87 6.33 19.87
C PRO A 477 -12.59 4.83 19.71
N ALA A 478 -11.31 4.46 19.67
CA ALA A 478 -10.85 3.09 19.42
C ALA A 478 -11.51 2.05 20.36
N GLU A 479 -11.62 2.37 21.65
CA GLU A 479 -12.25 1.49 22.63
C GLU A 479 -13.73 1.21 22.29
N GLN A 480 -14.47 2.27 21.89
CA GLN A 480 -15.87 2.13 21.53
C GLN A 480 -16.07 1.39 20.21
N GLN A 481 -15.22 1.69 19.19
CA GLN A 481 -15.26 0.97 17.91
C GLN A 481 -14.94 -0.52 18.10
N THR A 482 -13.91 -0.82 18.89
CA THR A 482 -13.51 -2.20 19.18
C THR A 482 -14.62 -2.95 19.91
N ALA A 483 -15.17 -2.37 20.99
CA ALA A 483 -16.28 -2.99 21.74
C ALA A 483 -17.51 -3.23 20.87
N ARG A 484 -17.83 -2.28 19.98
CA ARG A 484 -18.94 -2.37 19.00
C ARG A 484 -18.76 -3.58 18.07
N VAL A 485 -17.57 -3.74 17.48
CA VAL A 485 -17.28 -4.87 16.58
C VAL A 485 -17.27 -6.18 17.34
N LEU A 486 -16.58 -6.25 18.48
CA LEU A 486 -16.51 -7.47 19.30
C LEU A 486 -17.91 -7.97 19.68
N ARG A 487 -18.82 -7.06 20.08
CA ARG A 487 -20.19 -7.42 20.38
C ARG A 487 -20.94 -8.01 19.18
N ALA A 488 -20.77 -7.43 17.98
CA ALA A 488 -21.39 -7.94 16.77
C ALA A 488 -20.86 -9.34 16.41
N LEU A 489 -19.55 -9.59 16.56
CA LEU A 489 -18.94 -10.90 16.30
C LEU A 489 -19.44 -12.00 17.23
N GLU A 490 -19.91 -11.65 18.43
CA GLU A 490 -20.48 -12.62 19.38
C GLU A 490 -21.83 -13.18 18.94
N HIS A 491 -22.52 -12.49 18.03
CA HIS A 491 -23.80 -12.97 17.51
C HIS A 491 -23.61 -14.33 16.79
N PRO A 492 -24.38 -15.38 17.15
CA PRO A 492 -24.11 -16.76 16.70
C PRO A 492 -24.27 -16.99 15.20
N GLN A 493 -24.99 -16.16 14.51
CA GLN A 493 -25.25 -16.27 13.06
C GLN A 493 -24.26 -15.49 12.20
N VAL A 494 -23.41 -14.64 12.75
CA VAL A 494 -22.39 -13.90 11.99
C VAL A 494 -21.33 -14.85 11.45
N ASN A 495 -21.12 -14.85 10.16
CA ASN A 495 -20.12 -15.67 9.47
C ASN A 495 -18.88 -14.90 9.05
N ILE A 496 -19.04 -13.66 8.54
CA ILE A 496 -17.97 -12.86 7.96
C ILE A 496 -18.01 -11.44 8.52
N LEU A 497 -16.84 -10.88 8.86
CA LEU A 497 -16.62 -9.46 9.08
C LEU A 497 -16.06 -8.85 7.79
N ALA A 498 -16.85 -8.03 7.09
CA ALA A 498 -16.50 -7.38 5.85
C ALA A 498 -15.65 -6.12 6.08
N HIS A 499 -14.70 -5.85 5.18
CA HIS A 499 -13.81 -4.68 5.18
C HIS A 499 -13.58 -4.06 6.57
N PRO A 500 -12.91 -4.79 7.49
CA PRO A 500 -12.93 -4.56 8.94
C PRO A 500 -12.51 -3.16 9.39
N THR A 501 -11.64 -2.49 8.64
CA THR A 501 -11.13 -1.15 9.02
C THR A 501 -11.93 -0.02 8.36
N GLY A 502 -12.83 -0.33 7.43
CA GLY A 502 -13.66 0.63 6.72
C GLY A 502 -12.87 1.69 5.95
N ARG A 503 -11.57 1.48 5.70
CA ARG A 503 -10.71 2.43 4.99
C ARG A 503 -11.12 2.61 3.53
N LYS A 504 -10.80 3.78 2.96
CA LYS A 504 -10.74 4.02 1.51
C LYS A 504 -9.40 4.67 1.20
N ILE A 505 -8.55 3.97 0.45
CA ILE A 505 -7.17 4.40 0.13
C ILE A 505 -7.21 5.79 -0.50
N ASN A 506 -6.34 6.69 -0.08
CA ASN A 506 -6.25 8.09 -0.48
C ASN A 506 -7.50 8.96 -0.17
N ARG A 507 -8.56 8.41 0.45
CA ARG A 507 -9.84 9.14 0.68
C ARG A 507 -10.31 9.13 2.14
N ARG A 508 -10.23 8.00 2.82
CA ARG A 508 -10.70 7.85 4.20
C ARG A 508 -9.75 6.97 5.00
N LYS A 509 -9.24 7.50 6.11
CA LYS A 509 -8.42 6.73 7.05
C LYS A 509 -9.20 5.52 7.60
N PRO A 510 -8.49 4.45 8.02
CA PRO A 510 -9.11 3.39 8.81
C PRO A 510 -9.82 3.96 10.03
N ILE A 511 -10.92 3.32 10.46
CA ILE A 511 -11.51 3.59 11.77
C ILE A 511 -10.49 3.29 12.87
N ALA A 512 -10.61 3.98 13.99
CA ALA A 512 -9.79 3.71 15.17
C ALA A 512 -10.24 2.38 15.79
N LEU A 513 -9.53 1.28 15.47
CA LEU A 513 -9.87 -0.09 15.85
C LEU A 513 -8.64 -0.81 16.40
N ASP A 514 -8.79 -1.53 17.51
CA ASP A 514 -7.82 -2.54 17.93
C ASP A 514 -7.98 -3.77 17.02
N VAL A 515 -7.23 -3.75 15.92
CA VAL A 515 -7.30 -4.79 14.88
C VAL A 515 -6.87 -6.15 15.43
N GLU A 516 -5.85 -6.19 16.28
CA GLU A 516 -5.37 -7.45 16.86
C GLU A 516 -6.44 -8.10 17.74
N ALA A 517 -7.08 -7.32 18.63
CA ALA A 517 -8.16 -7.82 19.48
C ALA A 517 -9.35 -8.34 18.67
N VAL A 518 -9.72 -7.63 17.59
CA VAL A 518 -10.83 -8.03 16.71
C VAL A 518 -10.49 -9.32 15.96
N LEU A 519 -9.30 -9.42 15.39
CA LEU A 519 -8.86 -10.61 14.67
C LEU A 519 -8.73 -11.82 15.59
N ALA A 520 -8.15 -11.65 16.79
CA ALA A 520 -8.07 -12.72 17.80
C ALA A 520 -9.47 -13.24 18.17
N ARG A 521 -10.43 -12.32 18.40
CA ARG A 521 -11.80 -12.70 18.72
C ARG A 521 -12.51 -13.38 17.55
N ALA A 522 -12.31 -12.90 16.32
CA ALA A 522 -12.84 -13.55 15.12
C ALA A 522 -12.33 -14.99 14.99
N ALA A 523 -11.04 -15.22 15.21
CA ALA A 523 -10.43 -16.54 15.19
C ALA A 523 -11.04 -17.47 16.26
N GLU A 524 -11.17 -17.00 17.51
CA GLU A 524 -11.80 -17.74 18.61
C GLU A 524 -13.24 -18.13 18.31
N LEU A 525 -14.01 -17.22 17.70
CA LEU A 525 -15.41 -17.42 17.37
C LEU A 525 -15.60 -18.21 16.07
N GLY A 526 -14.57 -18.40 15.25
CA GLY A 526 -14.65 -18.98 13.92
C GLY A 526 -15.39 -18.09 12.93
N VAL A 527 -15.38 -16.77 13.13
CA VAL A 527 -15.84 -15.78 12.17
C VAL A 527 -14.72 -15.55 11.16
N ALA A 528 -15.05 -15.57 9.87
CA ALA A 528 -14.10 -15.24 8.83
C ALA A 528 -13.90 -13.72 8.73
N VAL A 529 -12.70 -13.30 8.30
CA VAL A 529 -12.40 -11.90 8.03
C VAL A 529 -12.16 -11.70 6.54
N GLU A 530 -12.62 -10.59 6.02
CA GLU A 530 -12.54 -10.30 4.60
C GLU A 530 -11.22 -9.61 4.22
N ILE A 531 -10.70 -9.98 3.05
CA ILE A 531 -9.86 -9.13 2.20
C ILE A 531 -10.77 -8.63 1.08
N ASN A 532 -11.28 -7.41 1.21
CA ASN A 532 -12.08 -6.77 0.19
C ASN A 532 -11.20 -6.37 -1.00
N ALA A 533 -11.52 -6.88 -2.17
CA ALA A 533 -10.72 -6.74 -3.39
C ALA A 533 -10.98 -5.42 -4.15
N SER A 534 -11.93 -4.59 -3.70
CA SER A 534 -12.13 -3.27 -4.29
C SER A 534 -10.82 -2.47 -4.25
N PRO A 535 -10.29 -2.01 -5.39
CA PRO A 535 -9.02 -1.28 -5.44
C PRO A 535 -8.99 -0.02 -4.60
N ALA A 536 -10.17 0.55 -4.31
CA ALA A 536 -10.29 1.71 -3.43
C ALA A 536 -10.21 1.36 -1.93
N ARG A 537 -10.31 0.06 -1.56
CA ARG A 537 -10.30 -0.40 -0.17
C ARG A 537 -9.09 -1.26 0.16
N LEU A 538 -8.96 -2.43 -0.50
CA LEU A 538 -8.01 -3.51 -0.20
C LEU A 538 -7.91 -3.75 1.32
N ASP A 539 -9.04 -4.05 1.94
CA ASP A 539 -9.26 -4.12 3.39
C ASP A 539 -9.73 -5.53 3.78
N LEU A 540 -8.94 -6.29 4.45
CA LEU A 540 -7.68 -6.02 5.17
C LEU A 540 -6.50 -5.67 4.25
N LYS A 541 -5.61 -4.76 4.72
CA LYS A 541 -4.30 -4.58 4.10
C LYS A 541 -3.39 -5.80 4.35
N ASP A 542 -2.30 -5.90 3.59
CA ASP A 542 -1.33 -7.00 3.65
C ASP A 542 -0.83 -7.32 5.07
N THR A 543 -0.39 -6.31 5.84
CA THR A 543 0.12 -6.53 7.20
C THR A 543 -0.97 -7.01 8.17
N HIS A 544 -2.23 -6.58 8.01
CA HIS A 544 -3.34 -7.08 8.82
C HIS A 544 -3.76 -8.49 8.39
N ALA A 545 -3.67 -8.81 7.09
CA ALA A 545 -3.91 -10.16 6.59
C ALA A 545 -2.82 -11.15 7.06
N MET A 546 -1.55 -10.70 7.19
CA MET A 546 -0.48 -11.47 7.84
C MET A 546 -0.84 -11.77 9.29
N LEU A 547 -1.24 -10.75 10.05
CA LEU A 547 -1.66 -10.91 11.45
C LEU A 547 -2.86 -11.86 11.58
N ALA A 548 -3.86 -11.73 10.70
CA ALA A 548 -5.02 -12.62 10.65
C ALA A 548 -4.59 -14.09 10.46
N ARG A 549 -3.66 -14.35 9.54
CA ARG A 549 -3.08 -15.68 9.32
C ARG A 549 -2.36 -16.20 10.57
N GLU A 550 -1.54 -15.35 11.21
CA GLU A 550 -0.78 -15.74 12.42
C GLU A 550 -1.70 -16.07 13.61
N LEU A 551 -2.81 -15.35 13.74
CA LEU A 551 -3.83 -15.59 14.75
C LEU A 551 -4.75 -16.79 14.42
N GLY A 552 -4.62 -17.37 13.21
CA GLY A 552 -5.43 -18.51 12.78
C GLY A 552 -6.84 -18.11 12.35
N CYS A 553 -7.07 -16.86 11.93
CA CYS A 553 -8.34 -16.44 11.36
C CYS A 553 -8.64 -17.20 10.06
N ARG A 554 -9.91 -17.49 9.84
CA ARG A 554 -10.44 -17.84 8.52
C ARG A 554 -10.49 -16.57 7.67
N ILE A 555 -10.07 -16.65 6.42
CA ILE A 555 -10.03 -15.49 5.51
C ILE A 555 -10.92 -15.77 4.32
N VAL A 556 -11.61 -14.76 3.82
CA VAL A 556 -12.31 -14.75 2.53
C VAL A 556 -11.80 -13.59 1.69
N ILE A 557 -11.85 -13.73 0.37
CA ILE A 557 -11.55 -12.64 -0.56
C ILE A 557 -12.81 -12.36 -1.36
N SER A 558 -13.30 -11.12 -1.37
CA SER A 558 -14.55 -10.76 -2.04
C SER A 558 -14.38 -9.46 -2.82
N THR A 559 -15.10 -9.33 -3.94
CA THR A 559 -14.95 -8.18 -4.84
C THR A 559 -15.65 -6.91 -4.35
N ASP A 560 -16.71 -7.02 -3.55
CA ASP A 560 -17.61 -5.90 -3.22
C ASP A 560 -18.19 -5.28 -4.52
N ALA A 561 -18.47 -6.15 -5.51
CA ALA A 561 -18.85 -5.73 -6.85
C ALA A 561 -20.27 -5.17 -6.89
N HIS A 562 -20.41 -3.95 -7.41
CA HIS A 562 -21.68 -3.27 -7.67
C HIS A 562 -22.09 -3.34 -9.14
N ARG A 563 -21.27 -3.98 -9.97
CA ARG A 563 -21.53 -4.25 -11.41
C ARG A 563 -20.65 -5.39 -11.92
N ILE A 564 -21.09 -6.05 -12.96
CA ILE A 564 -20.38 -7.20 -13.56
C ILE A 564 -18.91 -6.89 -13.87
N ALA A 565 -18.61 -5.69 -14.39
CA ALA A 565 -17.24 -5.29 -14.72
C ALA A 565 -16.29 -5.26 -13.50
N GLU A 566 -16.82 -5.22 -12.29
CA GLU A 566 -16.03 -5.20 -11.05
C GLU A 566 -15.70 -6.61 -10.54
N LEU A 567 -16.32 -7.67 -11.05
CA LEU A 567 -15.98 -9.06 -10.70
C LEU A 567 -14.49 -9.37 -11.00
N GLY A 568 -13.92 -8.75 -12.03
CA GLY A 568 -12.49 -8.86 -12.36
C GLY A 568 -11.55 -8.23 -11.32
N THR A 569 -12.06 -7.49 -10.33
CA THR A 569 -11.24 -6.91 -9.27
C THR A 569 -10.74 -7.95 -8.26
N MET A 570 -11.26 -9.17 -8.28
CA MET A 570 -10.78 -10.29 -7.45
C MET A 570 -9.25 -10.39 -7.44
N ARG A 571 -8.59 -10.12 -8.56
CA ARG A 571 -7.12 -10.15 -8.69
C ARG A 571 -6.41 -9.26 -7.67
N TYR A 572 -6.96 -8.09 -7.33
CA TYR A 572 -6.34 -7.18 -6.36
C TYR A 572 -6.45 -7.68 -4.92
N GLY A 573 -7.53 -8.37 -4.58
CA GLY A 573 -7.67 -9.06 -3.30
C GLY A 573 -6.70 -10.23 -3.20
N VAL A 574 -6.51 -10.97 -4.29
CA VAL A 574 -5.50 -12.03 -4.39
C VAL A 574 -4.09 -11.44 -4.28
N ASP A 575 -3.78 -10.32 -4.94
CA ASP A 575 -2.50 -9.62 -4.79
C ASP A 575 -2.22 -9.27 -3.31
N GLN A 576 -3.23 -8.75 -2.58
CA GLN A 576 -3.12 -8.46 -1.15
C GLN A 576 -2.84 -9.74 -0.33
N ALA A 577 -3.54 -10.82 -0.64
CA ALA A 577 -3.32 -12.12 -0.01
C ALA A 577 -1.90 -12.67 -0.28
N ARG A 578 -1.40 -12.52 -1.53
CA ARG A 578 -0.03 -12.90 -1.91
C ARG A 578 1.02 -12.08 -1.16
N ARG A 579 0.82 -10.77 -1.02
CA ARG A 579 1.69 -9.90 -0.22
C ARG A 579 1.71 -10.30 1.25
N ALA A 580 0.59 -10.79 1.79
CA ALA A 580 0.49 -11.35 3.13
C ALA A 580 1.07 -12.78 3.26
N GLY A 581 1.58 -13.37 2.18
CA GLY A 581 2.09 -14.75 2.18
C GLY A 581 0.99 -15.79 2.40
N LEU A 582 -0.24 -15.52 1.94
CA LEU A 582 -1.32 -16.48 2.06
C LEU A 582 -1.22 -17.56 0.98
N GLU A 583 -1.55 -18.77 1.40
CA GLU A 583 -1.71 -19.94 0.55
C GLU A 583 -3.20 -20.25 0.38
N PRO A 584 -3.63 -21.02 -0.64
CA PRO A 584 -5.03 -21.39 -0.82
C PRO A 584 -5.73 -21.93 0.44
N ARG A 585 -5.02 -22.71 1.23
CA ARG A 585 -5.55 -23.30 2.49
C ARG A 585 -5.95 -22.27 3.56
N HIS A 586 -5.52 -21.02 3.44
CA HIS A 586 -5.88 -19.95 4.38
C HIS A 586 -7.16 -19.21 3.96
N VAL A 587 -7.62 -19.42 2.72
CA VAL A 587 -8.73 -18.68 2.12
C VAL A 587 -9.91 -19.62 1.87
N LEU A 588 -11.05 -19.35 2.51
CA LEU A 588 -12.20 -20.25 2.47
C LEU A 588 -12.82 -20.39 1.09
N ASN A 589 -12.86 -19.34 0.32
CA ASN A 589 -13.48 -19.39 -1.02
C ASN A 589 -12.56 -19.91 -2.13
N THR A 590 -11.50 -20.62 -1.76
CA THR A 590 -10.77 -21.57 -2.62
C THR A 590 -11.30 -23.00 -2.48
N LEU A 591 -12.14 -23.26 -1.48
CA LEU A 591 -12.74 -24.58 -1.24
C LEU A 591 -13.88 -24.86 -2.21
N SER A 592 -14.17 -26.14 -2.47
CA SER A 592 -15.40 -26.53 -3.18
C SER A 592 -16.64 -26.11 -2.39
N TYR A 593 -17.77 -25.95 -3.06
CA TYR A 593 -19.00 -25.49 -2.40
C TYR A 593 -19.38 -26.31 -1.15
N PRO A 594 -19.37 -27.66 -1.15
CA PRO A 594 -19.66 -28.42 0.04
C PRO A 594 -18.65 -28.22 1.17
N GLU A 595 -17.35 -28.12 0.84
CA GLU A 595 -16.29 -27.88 1.82
C GLU A 595 -16.39 -26.47 2.41
N PHE A 596 -16.72 -25.48 1.54
CA PHE A 596 -16.96 -24.10 1.96
C PHE A 596 -18.11 -24.01 2.97
N LEU A 597 -19.26 -24.62 2.69
CA LEU A 597 -20.41 -24.63 3.60
C LEU A 597 -20.06 -25.25 4.96
N HIS A 598 -19.28 -26.34 4.95
CA HIS A 598 -18.80 -26.92 6.19
C HIS A 598 -17.82 -26.01 6.95
N ALA A 599 -16.91 -25.37 6.22
CA ALA A 599 -15.90 -24.51 6.81
C ALA A 599 -16.46 -23.18 7.35
N ILE A 600 -17.45 -22.57 6.66
CA ILE A 600 -18.03 -21.29 7.08
C ILE A 600 -19.02 -21.46 8.25
N ALA A 601 -19.56 -22.66 8.46
CA ALA A 601 -20.43 -22.96 9.58
C ALA A 601 -19.71 -22.69 10.90
N ARG A 602 -20.37 -21.96 11.79
CA ARG A 602 -19.79 -21.67 13.13
C ARG A 602 -19.82 -22.89 14.04
N PRO A 603 -18.77 -23.13 14.82
CA PRO A 603 -18.80 -24.15 15.84
C PRO A 603 -19.95 -23.91 16.81
N THR A 604 -20.75 -24.93 17.09
CA THR A 604 -21.82 -24.83 18.08
C THR A 604 -21.26 -24.48 19.47
N ALA A 605 -22.06 -23.80 20.30
CA ALA A 605 -21.64 -23.44 21.67
C ALA A 605 -21.15 -24.65 22.51
N ALA A 606 -21.62 -25.85 22.19
CA ALA A 606 -21.18 -27.09 22.82
C ALA A 606 -19.78 -27.53 22.36
N ALA A 607 -19.41 -27.29 21.12
CA ALA A 607 -18.09 -27.61 20.56
C ALA A 607 -17.00 -26.65 21.06
N ARG A 608 -17.36 -25.42 21.46
CA ARG A 608 -16.43 -24.41 22.00
C ARG A 608 -15.98 -24.67 23.44
N ARG A 609 -16.65 -25.56 24.17
CA ARG A 609 -16.36 -25.89 25.59
C ARG A 609 -15.49 -27.12 25.74
N ARG A 610 -15.08 -27.74 24.67
CA ARG A 610 -14.14 -28.88 24.63
C ARG A 610 -12.77 -28.45 24.12
#